data_4509f6023fe598198566e24d60fec23e
#
_entry.id   4509f6023fe598198566e24d60fec23e
#
_cell.length_a   1.000
_cell.length_b   1.000
_cell.length_c   1.000
_cell.angle_alpha   90.00
_cell.angle_beta   90.00
_cell.angle_gamma   90.00
#
_symmetry.space_group_name_H-M   'P 1'
#
loop_
_entity.id
_entity.type
_entity.pdbx_description
1 polymer ?
#
loop_
_entity_poly.entity_id
_entity_poly.type
_entity_poly.pdbx_seq_one_letter_code
_entity_poly.pdbx_strand_id
1 'polypeptide(L)'
;MTSLLPNSIDETLSRVAYPIECELQNDNEALRHTFYRFVRLNAFIVFPLMTGLAALAEPLVRLLLMEKWLDVVPLIQILCFGWIWQPLSGLNWQILNVKHRSDYYMKSEIFKKIIAFTILFSTLFMGLVVLCVGWVIYCIIDLYVITLYTRRLLPAITFKNEMRVLVPILLRALSMGGVVYLLNYAVDSDILRIAL
;
A
#
# COMPACT_ATOMS: atom_id res chain seq x y z
N MET A 1 -7.99 7.05 9.61
CA MET A 1 -8.90 6.02 9.05
C MET A 1 -8.27 5.23 7.91
N THR A 2 -7.58 5.85 6.96
CA THR A 2 -6.97 5.17 5.81
C THR A 2 -5.93 4.10 6.16
N SER A 3 -5.24 4.22 7.29
CA SER A 3 -4.21 3.28 7.75
C SER A 3 -4.75 2.08 8.54
N LEU A 4 -5.93 2.18 9.14
CA LEU A 4 -6.47 1.13 10.03
C LEU A 4 -6.76 -0.16 9.27
N LEU A 5 -7.40 -0.05 8.11
CA LEU A 5 -7.78 -1.21 7.30
C LEU A 5 -6.57 -1.99 6.76
N PRO A 6 -5.59 -1.36 6.06
CA PRO A 6 -4.43 -2.09 5.57
C PRO A 6 -3.57 -2.67 6.71
N ASN A 7 -3.39 -1.95 7.82
CA ASN A 7 -2.62 -2.45 8.94
C ASN A 7 -3.27 -3.68 9.61
N SER A 8 -4.60 -3.68 9.79
CA SER A 8 -5.31 -4.83 10.36
C SER A 8 -5.25 -6.07 9.47
N ILE A 9 -5.31 -5.88 8.15
CA ILE A 9 -5.18 -6.96 7.17
C ILE A 9 -3.75 -7.51 7.19
N ASP A 10 -2.76 -6.61 7.17
CA ASP A 10 -1.34 -6.98 7.19
C ASP A 10 -0.99 -7.74 8.47
N GLU A 11 -1.43 -7.27 9.64
CA GLU A 11 -1.22 -7.95 10.92
C GLU A 11 -1.85 -9.34 10.95
N THR A 12 -3.07 -9.48 10.43
CA THR A 12 -3.78 -10.77 10.38
C THR A 12 -3.08 -11.74 9.43
N LEU A 13 -2.69 -11.29 8.24
CA LEU A 13 -1.96 -12.12 7.27
C LEU A 13 -0.58 -12.49 7.80
N SER A 14 0.13 -11.58 8.44
CA SER A 14 1.45 -11.82 9.02
C SER A 14 1.42 -12.86 10.12
N ARG A 15 0.38 -12.87 10.96
CA ARG A 15 0.20 -13.91 12.00
C ARG A 15 0.06 -15.32 11.43
N VAL A 16 -0.49 -15.46 10.22
CA VAL A 16 -0.62 -16.75 9.54
C VAL A 16 0.61 -17.04 8.69
N ALA A 17 1.16 -16.05 8.00
CA ALA A 17 2.29 -16.21 7.10
C ALA A 17 3.58 -16.55 7.85
N TYR A 18 3.86 -15.86 8.96
CA TYR A 18 5.13 -15.96 9.67
C TYR A 18 5.47 -17.39 10.15
N PRO A 19 4.57 -18.14 10.83
CA PRO A 19 4.88 -19.51 11.22
C PRO A 19 5.16 -20.42 10.02
N ILE A 20 4.38 -20.31 8.95
CA ILE A 20 4.57 -21.10 7.72
C ILE A 20 5.93 -20.79 7.08
N GLU A 21 6.29 -19.52 7.00
CA GLU A 21 7.57 -19.09 6.44
C GLU A 21 8.76 -19.53 7.31
N CYS A 22 8.60 -19.58 8.64
CA CYS A 22 9.60 -20.10 9.56
C CYS A 22 9.85 -21.60 9.36
N GLU A 23 8.81 -22.40 9.11
CA GLU A 23 8.95 -23.83 8.81
C GLU A 23 9.73 -24.04 7.48
N LEU A 24 9.55 -23.14 6.52
CA LEU A 24 10.16 -23.20 5.20
C LEU A 24 11.51 -22.46 5.11
N GLN A 25 12.06 -21.96 6.23
CA GLN A 25 13.26 -21.13 6.26
C GLN A 25 14.49 -21.73 5.55
N ASN A 26 14.60 -23.07 5.52
CA ASN A 26 15.72 -23.78 4.90
C ASN A 26 15.46 -24.14 3.42
N ASP A 27 14.23 -24.08 2.95
CA ASP A 27 13.85 -24.31 1.55
C ASP A 27 13.56 -22.98 0.87
N ASN A 28 14.54 -22.47 0.14
CA ASN A 28 14.42 -21.18 -0.55
C ASN A 28 13.36 -21.17 -1.67
N GLU A 29 13.09 -22.31 -2.30
CA GLU A 29 12.08 -22.41 -3.36
C GLU A 29 10.66 -22.40 -2.79
N ALA A 30 10.41 -23.20 -1.77
CA ALA A 30 9.14 -23.24 -1.07
C ALA A 30 8.84 -21.89 -0.40
N LEU A 31 9.84 -21.28 0.25
CA LEU A 31 9.72 -19.96 0.87
C LEU A 31 9.37 -18.89 -0.15
N ARG A 32 10.04 -18.87 -1.31
CA ARG A 32 9.73 -17.95 -2.41
C ARG A 32 8.30 -18.11 -2.92
N HIS A 33 7.87 -19.36 -3.15
CA HIS A 33 6.53 -19.63 -3.63
C HIS A 33 5.45 -19.15 -2.65
N THR A 34 5.69 -19.42 -1.37
CA THR A 34 4.84 -18.99 -0.25
C THR A 34 4.79 -17.47 -0.15
N PHE A 35 5.93 -16.79 -0.22
CA PHE A 35 6.00 -15.33 -0.25
C PHE A 35 5.15 -14.71 -1.35
N TYR A 36 5.31 -15.14 -2.63
CA TYR A 36 4.49 -14.61 -3.72
C TYR A 36 3.01 -14.95 -3.60
N ARG A 37 2.67 -16.04 -2.93
CA ARG A 37 1.27 -16.38 -2.61
C ARG A 37 0.69 -15.35 -1.63
N PHE A 38 1.40 -14.99 -0.57
CA PHE A 38 0.97 -13.96 0.39
C PHE A 38 0.96 -12.57 -0.23
N VAL A 39 1.94 -12.21 -1.03
CA VAL A 39 1.95 -10.95 -1.81
C VAL A 39 0.68 -10.84 -2.66
N ARG A 40 0.31 -11.91 -3.36
CA ARG A 40 -0.89 -11.93 -4.21
C ARG A 40 -2.18 -11.83 -3.39
N LEU A 41 -2.28 -12.56 -2.28
CA LEU A 41 -3.45 -12.52 -1.39
C LEU A 41 -3.62 -11.13 -0.79
N ASN A 42 -2.54 -10.55 -0.28
CA ASN A 42 -2.55 -9.20 0.29
C ASN A 42 -2.98 -8.17 -0.76
N ALA A 43 -2.36 -8.17 -1.93
CA ALA A 43 -2.70 -7.25 -3.01
C ALA A 43 -4.16 -7.42 -3.47
N PHE A 44 -4.68 -8.66 -3.53
CA PHE A 44 -6.05 -8.93 -3.96
C PHE A 44 -7.09 -8.35 -2.98
N ILE A 45 -6.76 -8.23 -1.69
CA ILE A 45 -7.65 -7.66 -0.67
C ILE A 45 -7.44 -6.15 -0.57
N VAL A 46 -6.18 -5.70 -0.43
CA VAL A 46 -5.86 -4.29 -0.11
C VAL A 46 -6.09 -3.37 -1.31
N PHE A 47 -5.76 -3.80 -2.52
CA PHE A 47 -5.88 -2.92 -3.69
C PHE A 47 -7.33 -2.54 -4.00
N PRO A 48 -8.29 -3.48 -4.11
CA PRO A 48 -9.69 -3.12 -4.29
C PRO A 48 -10.27 -2.29 -3.14
N LEU A 49 -9.87 -2.61 -1.90
CA LEU A 49 -10.34 -1.91 -0.72
C LEU A 49 -9.87 -0.45 -0.71
N MET A 50 -8.58 -0.19 -1.01
CA MET A 50 -8.03 1.16 -1.05
C MET A 50 -8.53 1.96 -2.25
N THR A 51 -8.66 1.35 -3.43
CA THR A 51 -9.23 2.02 -4.62
C THR A 51 -10.71 2.31 -4.43
N GLY A 52 -11.46 1.40 -3.80
CA GLY A 52 -12.86 1.63 -3.43
C GLY A 52 -13.01 2.77 -2.43
N LEU A 53 -12.18 2.80 -1.39
CA LEU A 53 -12.17 3.88 -0.40
C LEU A 53 -11.82 5.23 -1.05
N ALA A 54 -10.86 5.26 -1.98
CA ALA A 54 -10.51 6.47 -2.72
C ALA A 54 -11.66 6.94 -3.63
N ALA A 55 -12.38 6.03 -4.28
CA ALA A 55 -13.53 6.36 -5.13
C ALA A 55 -14.73 6.87 -4.33
N LEU A 56 -14.94 6.36 -3.13
CA LEU A 56 -16.02 6.74 -2.21
C LEU A 56 -15.59 7.84 -1.22
N ALA A 57 -14.39 8.42 -1.34
CA ALA A 57 -13.87 9.40 -0.38
C ALA A 57 -14.78 10.63 -0.25
N GLU A 58 -15.32 11.14 -1.36
CA GLU A 58 -16.22 12.31 -1.34
C GLU A 58 -17.54 12.03 -0.62
N PRO A 59 -18.35 11.01 -1.01
CA PRO A 59 -19.60 10.73 -0.29
C PRO A 59 -19.36 10.36 1.18
N LEU A 60 -18.26 9.69 1.52
CA LEU A 60 -17.92 9.38 2.91
C LEU A 60 -17.59 10.63 3.71
N VAL A 61 -16.85 11.59 3.15
CA VAL A 61 -16.55 12.87 3.81
C VAL A 61 -17.82 13.69 4.00
N ARG A 62 -18.68 13.77 2.99
CA ARG A 62 -19.98 14.47 3.10
C ARG A 62 -20.85 13.86 4.21
N LEU A 63 -20.94 12.54 4.27
CA LEU A 63 -21.78 11.83 5.24
C LEU A 63 -21.27 11.93 6.68
N LEU A 64 -19.93 11.81 6.87
CA LEU A 64 -19.32 11.68 8.19
C LEU A 64 -18.82 13.02 8.76
N LEU A 65 -18.33 13.93 7.90
CA LEU A 65 -17.61 15.14 8.31
C LEU A 65 -18.30 16.44 7.87
N MET A 66 -19.41 16.35 7.14
CA MET A 66 -20.13 17.47 6.53
C MET A 66 -19.32 18.19 5.42
N GLU A 67 -19.98 19.07 4.66
CA GLU A 67 -19.44 19.74 3.49
C GLU A 67 -18.19 20.60 3.76
N LYS A 68 -18.05 21.09 4.98
CA LYS A 68 -16.89 21.91 5.41
C LYS A 68 -15.54 21.21 5.22
N TRP A 69 -15.50 19.88 5.15
CA TRP A 69 -14.29 19.08 5.06
C TRP A 69 -14.00 18.50 3.67
N LEU A 70 -14.67 18.99 2.63
CA LEU A 70 -14.46 18.49 1.26
C LEU A 70 -13.03 18.71 0.75
N ASP A 71 -12.33 19.73 1.23
CA ASP A 71 -10.92 19.98 0.88
C ASP A 71 -9.97 18.85 1.31
N VAL A 72 -10.43 17.94 2.20
CA VAL A 72 -9.64 16.77 2.65
C VAL A 72 -9.77 15.60 1.67
N VAL A 73 -10.77 15.58 0.78
CA VAL A 73 -11.01 14.47 -0.16
C VAL A 73 -9.78 14.17 -1.02
N PRO A 74 -9.12 15.11 -1.68
CA PRO A 74 -7.92 14.84 -2.48
C PRO A 74 -6.79 14.24 -1.64
N LEU A 75 -6.65 14.67 -0.39
CA LEU A 75 -5.63 14.14 0.52
C LEU A 75 -5.89 12.67 0.86
N ILE A 76 -7.15 12.31 1.13
CA ILE A 76 -7.56 10.92 1.39
C ILE A 76 -7.26 10.05 0.16
N GLN A 77 -7.60 10.51 -1.04
CA GLN A 77 -7.36 9.79 -2.28
C GLN A 77 -5.87 9.52 -2.52
N ILE A 78 -5.02 10.54 -2.33
CA ILE A 78 -3.56 10.40 -2.45
C ILE A 78 -3.02 9.42 -1.39
N LEU A 79 -3.46 9.55 -0.15
CA LEU A 79 -3.02 8.67 0.93
C LEU A 79 -3.45 7.21 0.72
N CYS A 80 -4.66 6.95 0.21
CA CYS A 80 -5.09 5.60 -0.14
C CYS A 80 -4.14 4.95 -1.14
N PHE A 81 -3.66 5.70 -2.13
CA PHE A 81 -2.69 5.18 -3.09
C PHE A 81 -1.33 4.86 -2.47
N GLY A 82 -0.88 5.61 -1.47
CA GLY A 82 0.34 5.30 -0.71
C GLY A 82 0.19 4.04 0.15
N TRP A 83 -0.95 3.89 0.84
CA TRP A 83 -1.20 2.73 1.71
C TRP A 83 -1.30 1.40 0.98
N ILE A 84 -1.51 1.39 -0.33
CA ILE A 84 -1.47 0.18 -1.17
C ILE A 84 -0.10 -0.55 -1.05
N TRP A 85 0.99 0.20 -0.91
CA TRP A 85 2.36 -0.34 -0.94
C TRP A 85 2.88 -0.81 0.44
N GLN A 86 2.33 -0.28 1.53
CA GLN A 86 2.81 -0.54 2.89
C GLN A 86 2.79 -2.03 3.29
N PRO A 87 1.72 -2.79 3.07
CA PRO A 87 1.68 -4.20 3.48
C PRO A 87 2.71 -5.06 2.73
N LEU A 88 3.09 -4.66 1.52
CA LEU A 88 4.11 -5.36 0.73
C LEU A 88 5.51 -5.18 1.34
N SER A 89 5.80 -4.00 1.88
CA SER A 89 7.02 -3.76 2.65
C SER A 89 7.05 -4.63 3.91
N GLY A 90 5.90 -4.82 4.57
CA GLY A 90 5.75 -5.70 5.73
C GLY A 90 6.11 -7.16 5.42
N LEU A 91 5.62 -7.71 4.31
CA LEU A 91 5.95 -9.07 3.87
C LEU A 91 7.46 -9.23 3.58
N ASN A 92 8.09 -8.26 2.94
CA ASN A 92 9.53 -8.27 2.70
C ASN A 92 10.33 -8.23 4.02
N TRP A 93 9.90 -7.39 4.99
CA TRP A 93 10.47 -7.34 6.33
C TRP A 93 10.38 -8.71 7.04
N GLN A 94 9.26 -9.38 6.90
CA GLN A 94 9.02 -10.70 7.50
C GLN A 94 10.02 -11.74 7.00
N ILE A 95 10.36 -11.76 5.71
CA ILE A 95 11.40 -12.64 5.14
C ILE A 95 12.77 -12.38 5.78
N LEU A 96 13.13 -11.12 6.06
CA LEU A 96 14.40 -10.80 6.74
C LEU A 96 14.44 -11.39 8.15
N ASN A 97 13.32 -11.38 8.87
CA ASN A 97 13.19 -11.97 10.20
C ASN A 97 13.25 -13.51 10.16
N VAL A 98 12.53 -14.13 9.21
CA VAL A 98 12.55 -15.59 9.00
C VAL A 98 13.98 -16.10 8.73
N LYS A 99 14.78 -15.32 7.99
CA LYS A 99 16.19 -15.63 7.70
C LYS A 99 17.16 -15.20 8.81
N HIS A 100 16.66 -14.73 9.96
CA HIS A 100 17.46 -14.27 11.10
C HIS A 100 18.50 -13.18 10.73
N ARG A 101 18.17 -12.29 9.77
CA ARG A 101 19.05 -11.23 9.27
C ARG A 101 18.55 -9.85 9.65
N SER A 102 18.34 -9.65 10.96
CA SER A 102 17.95 -8.36 11.52
C SER A 102 18.96 -7.23 11.25
N ASP A 103 20.22 -7.58 10.97
CA ASP A 103 21.24 -6.64 10.53
C ASP A 103 20.89 -5.95 9.20
N TYR A 104 20.32 -6.68 8.25
CA TYR A 104 19.85 -6.10 6.99
C TYR A 104 18.62 -5.24 7.18
N TYR A 105 17.73 -5.64 8.08
CA TYR A 105 16.59 -4.83 8.44
C TYR A 105 17.04 -3.48 9.03
N MET A 106 17.90 -3.47 10.05
CA MET A 106 18.41 -2.23 10.65
C MET A 106 19.04 -1.30 9.60
N LYS A 107 19.90 -1.85 8.73
CA LYS A 107 20.54 -1.06 7.65
C LYS A 107 19.51 -0.47 6.69
N SER A 108 18.50 -1.24 6.31
CA SER A 108 17.42 -0.75 5.45
C SER A 108 16.63 0.36 6.12
N GLU A 109 16.31 0.23 7.42
CA GLU A 109 15.56 1.24 8.18
C GLU A 109 16.34 2.56 8.29
N ILE A 110 17.64 2.51 8.59
CA ILE A 110 18.48 3.71 8.64
C ILE A 110 18.45 4.44 7.29
N PHE A 111 18.66 3.69 6.19
CA PHE A 111 18.66 4.27 4.85
C PHE A 111 17.29 4.87 4.47
N LYS A 112 16.21 4.15 4.77
CA LYS A 112 14.84 4.62 4.54
C LYS A 112 14.51 5.87 5.36
N LYS A 113 14.95 5.96 6.63
CA LYS A 113 14.75 7.16 7.46
C LYS A 113 15.45 8.38 6.92
N ILE A 114 16.68 8.24 6.40
CA ILE A 114 17.39 9.34 5.76
C ILE A 114 16.59 9.89 4.57
N ILE A 115 16.08 8.99 3.71
CA ILE A 115 15.25 9.37 2.56
C ILE A 115 13.95 10.03 3.03
N ALA A 116 13.28 9.46 4.05
CA ALA A 116 12.06 10.02 4.62
C ALA A 116 12.24 11.45 5.12
N PHE A 117 13.32 11.71 5.86
CA PHE A 117 13.65 13.06 6.34
C PHE A 117 13.93 14.02 5.18
N THR A 118 14.66 13.56 4.15
CA THR A 118 14.96 14.40 2.97
C THR A 118 13.66 14.79 2.24
N ILE A 119 12.76 13.83 2.00
CA ILE A 119 11.47 14.09 1.36
C ILE A 119 10.63 15.02 2.23
N LEU A 120 10.54 14.75 3.54
CA LEU A 120 9.77 15.55 4.48
C LEU A 120 10.24 17.02 4.48
N PHE A 121 11.55 17.27 4.62
CA PHE A 121 12.10 18.62 4.60
C PHE A 121 11.88 19.34 3.28
N SER A 122 11.97 18.62 2.15
CA SER A 122 11.75 19.20 0.82
C SER A 122 10.29 19.57 0.58
N THR A 123 9.34 18.82 1.18
CA THR A 123 7.90 19.00 0.93
C THR A 123 7.19 19.84 1.97
N LEU A 124 7.79 20.01 3.15
CA LEU A 124 7.17 20.70 4.30
C LEU A 124 6.70 22.12 3.98
N PHE A 125 7.47 22.85 3.19
CA PHE A 125 7.20 24.24 2.84
C PHE A 125 6.34 24.41 1.57
N MET A 126 6.01 23.32 0.87
CA MET A 126 5.31 23.35 -0.42
C MET A 126 3.79 23.10 -0.30
N GLY A 127 3.30 22.89 0.91
CA GLY A 127 1.88 22.67 1.19
C GLY A 127 1.50 21.21 1.40
N LEU A 128 0.26 21.00 1.89
CA LEU A 128 -0.20 19.72 2.42
C LEU A 128 -0.34 18.65 1.31
N VAL A 129 -0.78 19.04 0.12
CA VAL A 129 -0.93 18.13 -1.03
C VAL A 129 0.44 17.60 -1.47
N VAL A 130 1.45 18.47 -1.57
CA VAL A 130 2.81 18.08 -1.96
C VAL A 130 3.43 17.15 -0.92
N LEU A 131 3.16 17.38 0.36
CA LEU A 131 3.58 16.50 1.46
C LEU A 131 2.96 15.10 1.32
N CYS A 132 1.67 14.99 1.02
CA CYS A 132 1.00 13.71 0.78
C CYS A 132 1.59 12.97 -0.44
N VAL A 133 1.85 13.68 -1.53
CA VAL A 133 2.50 13.10 -2.72
C VAL A 133 3.92 12.63 -2.37
N GLY A 134 4.69 13.43 -1.62
CA GLY A 134 6.01 13.06 -1.12
C GLY A 134 5.97 11.78 -0.30
N TRP A 135 4.95 11.61 0.55
CA TRP A 135 4.76 10.39 1.32
C TRP A 135 4.46 9.17 0.43
N VAL A 136 3.65 9.32 -0.64
CA VAL A 136 3.41 8.23 -1.60
C VAL A 136 4.71 7.81 -2.31
N ILE A 137 5.51 8.78 -2.73
CA ILE A 137 6.83 8.52 -3.33
C ILE A 137 7.72 7.76 -2.33
N TYR A 138 7.72 8.19 -1.06
CA TYR A 138 8.44 7.48 0.01
C TYR A 138 7.97 6.02 0.14
N CYS A 139 6.67 5.71 0.11
CA CYS A 139 6.17 4.34 0.21
C CYS A 139 6.68 3.43 -0.92
N ILE A 140 6.78 3.95 -2.14
CA ILE A 140 7.33 3.21 -3.28
C ILE A 140 8.83 2.97 -3.11
N ILE A 141 9.57 3.99 -2.65
CA ILE A 141 11.01 3.87 -2.37
C ILE A 141 11.24 2.90 -1.21
N ASP A 142 10.41 2.94 -0.16
CA ASP A 142 10.45 2.03 0.98
C ASP A 142 10.35 0.57 0.52
N LEU A 143 9.35 0.25 -0.31
CA LEU A 143 9.19 -1.07 -0.90
C LEU A 143 10.42 -1.46 -1.76
N TYR A 144 10.91 -0.55 -2.59
CA TYR A 144 12.08 -0.81 -3.42
C TYR A 144 13.32 -1.13 -2.59
N VAL A 145 13.60 -0.33 -1.55
CA VAL A 145 14.76 -0.50 -0.67
C VAL A 145 14.67 -1.83 0.08
N ILE A 146 13.54 -2.14 0.71
CA ILE A 146 13.40 -3.39 1.47
C ILE A 146 13.54 -4.61 0.55
N THR A 147 12.98 -4.58 -0.64
CA THR A 147 13.10 -5.65 -1.65
C THR A 147 14.57 -5.85 -2.09
N LEU A 148 15.37 -4.79 -2.18
CA LEU A 148 16.82 -4.93 -2.47
C LEU A 148 17.56 -5.72 -1.38
N TYR A 149 17.21 -5.53 -0.11
CA TYR A 149 17.79 -6.29 0.99
C TYR A 149 17.27 -7.73 1.02
N THR A 150 15.98 -7.94 0.79
CA THR A 150 15.39 -9.28 0.66
C THR A 150 16.01 -10.08 -0.48
N ARG A 151 16.26 -9.45 -1.62
CA ARG A 151 16.95 -10.06 -2.77
C ARG A 151 18.33 -10.61 -2.45
N ARG A 152 19.05 -10.04 -1.49
CA ARG A 152 20.38 -10.55 -1.06
C ARG A 152 20.28 -11.93 -0.40
N LEU A 153 19.15 -12.25 0.21
CA LEU A 153 18.89 -13.52 0.87
C LEU A 153 18.18 -14.51 -0.04
N LEU A 154 17.26 -14.00 -0.84
CA LEU A 154 16.47 -14.75 -1.83
C LEU A 154 16.58 -14.05 -3.19
N PRO A 155 17.58 -14.38 -4.03
CA PRO A 155 17.85 -13.69 -5.30
C PRO A 155 16.66 -13.71 -6.28
N ALA A 156 15.76 -14.67 -6.13
CA ALA A 156 14.55 -14.78 -6.94
C ALA A 156 13.45 -13.77 -6.56
N ILE A 157 13.50 -13.17 -5.36
CA ILE A 157 12.65 -12.04 -4.97
C ILE A 157 13.29 -10.78 -5.52
N THR A 158 12.63 -10.19 -6.50
CA THR A 158 13.11 -8.98 -7.18
C THR A 158 11.94 -8.03 -7.36
N PHE A 159 12.17 -6.75 -7.18
CA PHE A 159 11.15 -5.70 -7.38
C PHE A 159 10.41 -5.86 -8.73
N LYS A 160 11.12 -6.23 -9.81
CA LYS A 160 10.52 -6.50 -11.12
C LYS A 160 9.52 -7.66 -11.09
N ASN A 161 9.84 -8.73 -10.36
CA ASN A 161 8.95 -9.88 -10.23
C ASN A 161 7.75 -9.56 -9.34
N GLU A 162 7.94 -8.79 -8.26
CA GLU A 162 6.83 -8.28 -7.45
C GLU A 162 5.90 -7.42 -8.29
N MET A 163 6.43 -6.43 -9.03
CA MET A 163 5.62 -5.60 -9.91
C MET A 163 4.88 -6.40 -10.99
N ARG A 164 5.48 -7.44 -11.54
CA ARG A 164 4.78 -8.33 -12.51
C ARG A 164 3.56 -9.01 -11.89
N VAL A 165 3.59 -9.34 -10.62
CA VAL A 165 2.45 -9.93 -9.90
C VAL A 165 1.42 -8.86 -9.52
N LEU A 166 1.88 -7.68 -9.12
CA LEU A 166 1.05 -6.62 -8.56
C LEU A 166 0.32 -5.80 -9.63
N VAL A 167 0.98 -5.48 -10.75
CA VAL A 167 0.42 -4.63 -11.81
C VAL A 167 -0.92 -5.13 -12.34
N PRO A 168 -1.11 -6.43 -12.69
CA PRO A 168 -2.40 -6.90 -13.18
C PRO A 168 -3.51 -6.80 -12.12
N ILE A 169 -3.18 -6.95 -10.83
CA ILE A 169 -4.15 -6.82 -9.74
C ILE A 169 -4.50 -5.33 -9.56
N LEU A 170 -3.49 -4.45 -9.61
CA LEU A 170 -3.67 -3.02 -9.51
C LEU A 170 -4.57 -2.48 -10.65
N LEU A 171 -4.32 -2.92 -11.89
CA LEU A 171 -5.14 -2.49 -13.02
C LEU A 171 -6.62 -2.91 -12.87
N ARG A 172 -6.88 -4.11 -12.37
CA ARG A 172 -8.24 -4.57 -12.08
C ARG A 172 -8.88 -3.78 -10.95
N ALA A 173 -8.13 -3.49 -9.89
CA ALA A 173 -8.62 -2.67 -8.78
C ALA A 173 -8.92 -1.24 -9.23
N LEU A 174 -8.06 -0.63 -10.06
CA LEU A 174 -8.28 0.69 -10.62
C LEU A 174 -9.49 0.73 -11.56
N SER A 175 -9.70 -0.31 -12.39
CA SER A 175 -10.90 -0.38 -13.23
C SER A 175 -12.17 -0.47 -12.40
N MET A 176 -12.18 -1.27 -11.33
CA MET A 176 -13.29 -1.33 -10.38
C MET A 176 -13.53 0.03 -9.69
N GLY A 177 -12.47 0.65 -9.18
CA GLY A 177 -12.57 1.98 -8.55
C GLY A 177 -13.07 3.05 -9.52
N GLY A 178 -12.63 3.01 -10.78
CA GLY A 178 -13.12 3.89 -11.85
C GLY A 178 -14.60 3.73 -12.15
N VAL A 179 -15.08 2.47 -12.21
CA VAL A 179 -16.53 2.20 -12.39
C VAL A 179 -17.34 2.75 -11.20
N VAL A 180 -16.88 2.51 -9.97
CA VAL A 180 -17.55 3.03 -8.76
C VAL A 180 -17.57 4.56 -8.76
N TYR A 181 -16.46 5.19 -9.13
CA TYR A 181 -16.38 6.66 -9.23
C TYR A 181 -17.35 7.22 -10.28
N LEU A 182 -17.43 6.61 -11.45
CA LEU A 182 -18.35 7.01 -12.52
C LEU A 182 -19.82 6.82 -12.12
N LEU A 183 -20.13 5.72 -11.46
CA LEU A 183 -21.49 5.47 -10.94
C LEU A 183 -21.89 6.51 -9.88
N ASN A 184 -20.97 6.82 -8.96
CA ASN A 184 -21.22 7.85 -7.96
C ASN A 184 -21.49 9.22 -8.61
N TYR A 185 -20.69 9.59 -9.62
CA TYR A 185 -20.87 10.82 -10.37
C TYR A 185 -22.21 10.86 -11.14
N ALA A 186 -22.61 9.74 -11.74
CA ALA A 186 -23.87 9.63 -12.47
C ALA A 186 -25.08 9.74 -11.52
N VAL A 187 -25.02 9.08 -10.36
CA VAL A 187 -26.10 9.14 -9.34
C VAL A 187 -26.24 10.57 -8.78
N ASP A 188 -25.14 11.26 -8.49
CA ASP A 188 -25.15 12.64 -7.99
C ASP A 188 -25.74 13.62 -9.02
N SER A 189 -25.51 13.39 -10.31
CA SER A 189 -26.11 14.17 -11.40
C SER A 189 -27.62 13.94 -11.56
N ASP A 190 -28.11 12.73 -11.29
CA ASP A 190 -29.53 12.40 -11.42
C ASP A 190 -30.34 12.89 -10.20
N ILE A 191 -29.77 12.85 -9.00
CA ILE A 191 -30.39 13.43 -7.79
C ILE A 191 -30.53 14.96 -7.95
N LEU A 192 -29.51 15.64 -8.50
CA LEU A 192 -29.59 17.06 -8.81
C LEU A 192 -30.63 17.40 -9.89
N ARG A 193 -30.87 16.52 -10.87
CA ARG A 193 -31.91 16.69 -11.90
C ARG A 193 -33.33 16.46 -11.39
N ILE A 194 -33.51 15.66 -10.35
CA ILE A 194 -34.82 15.39 -9.75
C ILE A 194 -35.19 16.47 -8.70
N ALA A 195 -34.18 17.16 -8.13
CA ALA A 195 -34.34 18.24 -7.14
C ALA A 195 -34.54 19.65 -7.73
N LEU A 196 -34.40 19.83 -9.07
CA LEU A 196 -34.69 21.01 -9.84
C LEU A 196 -35.98 20.85 -10.63
#